data_5e19bd5079aa077b75e042c4c447faa1
#
_entry.id   5e19bd5079aa077b75e042c4c447faa1
#
_cell.length_a   1.000
_cell.length_b   1.000
_cell.length_c   1.000
_cell.angle_alpha   90.00
_cell.angle_beta   90.00
_cell.angle_gamma   90.00
#
_symmetry.space_group_name_H-M   'P 1'
#
loop_
_entity.id
_entity.type
_entity.pdbx_description
1 polymer ?
#
loop_
_entity_poly.entity_id
_entity_poly.type
_entity_poly.pdbx_seq_one_letter_code
_entity_poly.pdbx_strand_id
1 'polypeptide(L)'
;MKSIFKVIAQSETFAVQSQKAEGGQISKCNIVLQELGGKFENSYVATILGEQANMRFAKDELVVASLRFSTREYNGQVYQDIVVNEIIKINQ
;
A
#
# COMPACT_ATOMS: atom_id res chain seq x y z
N MET A 1 12.05 -1.20 -1.20
CA MET A 1 12.11 -0.17 -2.26
C MET A 1 11.48 1.12 -1.76
N LYS A 2 12.18 2.21 -1.87
CA LYS A 2 11.67 3.51 -1.45
C LYS A 2 11.75 4.48 -2.62
N SER A 3 10.64 5.13 -2.95
CA SER A 3 10.59 6.00 -4.11
C SER A 3 9.43 6.98 -4.00
N ILE A 4 9.36 7.90 -4.96
CA ILE A 4 8.24 8.84 -5.09
C ILE A 4 7.24 8.23 -6.06
N PHE A 5 5.98 8.20 -5.65
CA PHE A 5 4.90 7.64 -6.44
C PHE A 5 3.75 8.62 -6.58
N LYS A 6 2.94 8.39 -7.61
CA LYS A 6 1.66 9.06 -7.79
C LYS A 6 0.57 8.10 -7.35
N VAL A 7 -0.37 8.59 -6.54
CA VAL A 7 -1.51 7.77 -6.09
C VAL A 7 -2.53 7.71 -7.21
N ILE A 8 -2.87 6.51 -7.65
CA ILE A 8 -3.88 6.31 -8.69
C ILE A 8 -5.24 6.06 -8.07
N ALA A 9 -5.28 5.23 -7.03
CA ALA A 9 -6.53 4.89 -6.36
C ALA A 9 -6.24 4.35 -4.96
N GLN A 10 -7.22 4.41 -4.10
CA GLN A 10 -7.12 3.86 -2.74
C GLN A 10 -8.47 3.29 -2.36
N SER A 11 -8.47 2.08 -1.79
CA SER A 11 -9.69 1.44 -1.32
C SER A 11 -10.15 2.05 0.00
N GLU A 12 -11.39 1.73 0.39
CA GLU A 12 -11.85 2.03 1.73
C GLU A 12 -11.04 1.22 2.74
N THR A 13 -10.97 1.74 3.97
CA THR A 13 -10.29 1.05 5.05
C THR A 13 -11.24 0.02 5.66
N PHE A 14 -10.72 -1.17 5.91
CA PHE A 14 -11.49 -2.25 6.53
C PHE A 14 -10.61 -2.93 7.59
N ALA A 15 -11.25 -3.66 8.50
CA ALA A 15 -10.55 -4.35 9.57
C ALA A 15 -10.30 -5.80 9.16
N VAL A 16 -9.10 -6.30 9.50
CA VAL A 16 -8.76 -7.71 9.27
C VAL A 16 -8.26 -8.30 10.59
N GLN A 17 -8.36 -9.62 10.71
CA GLN A 17 -7.86 -10.33 11.88
C GLN A 17 -6.34 -10.26 11.91
N SER A 18 -5.78 -10.03 13.10
CA SER A 18 -4.34 -10.04 13.28
C SER A 18 -4.04 -10.54 14.69
N GLN A 19 -3.19 -11.56 14.77
CA GLN A 19 -2.77 -12.09 16.06
C GLN A 19 -1.79 -11.17 16.78
N LYS A 20 -1.18 -10.24 16.05
CA LYS A 20 -0.19 -9.33 16.61
C LYS A 20 -0.79 -8.01 17.04
N ALA A 21 -2.02 -7.71 16.65
CA ALA A 21 -2.67 -6.46 16.98
C ALA A 21 -3.43 -6.58 18.28
N GLU A 22 -3.41 -5.49 19.06
CA GLU A 22 -4.24 -5.39 20.24
C GLU A 22 -5.71 -5.45 19.83
N GLY A 23 -6.50 -6.25 20.51
CA GLY A 23 -7.90 -6.47 20.18
C GLY A 23 -8.11 -7.43 19.02
N GLY A 24 -7.04 -8.00 18.44
CA GLY A 24 -7.14 -9.01 17.41
C GLY A 24 -7.50 -8.49 16.03
N GLN A 25 -7.55 -7.17 15.83
CA GLN A 25 -7.89 -6.58 14.54
C GLN A 25 -6.93 -5.46 14.21
N ILE A 26 -6.70 -5.26 12.90
CA ILE A 26 -5.86 -4.19 12.40
C ILE A 26 -6.54 -3.59 11.17
N SER A 27 -6.40 -2.28 11.01
CA SER A 27 -6.93 -1.58 9.84
C SER A 27 -6.09 -1.91 8.61
N LYS A 28 -6.75 -2.01 7.46
CA LYS A 28 -6.09 -2.37 6.20
C LYS A 28 -6.77 -1.64 5.05
N CYS A 29 -5.99 -1.19 4.09
CA CYS A 29 -6.53 -0.76 2.79
C CYS A 29 -5.53 -1.08 1.70
N ASN A 30 -6.00 -1.02 0.46
CA ASN A 30 -5.15 -1.20 -0.71
C ASN A 30 -4.98 0.13 -1.41
N ILE A 31 -3.80 0.34 -1.97
CA ILE A 31 -3.49 1.57 -2.69
C ILE A 31 -2.79 1.21 -3.99
N VAL A 32 -3.15 1.91 -5.06
CA VAL A 32 -2.47 1.75 -6.34
C VAL A 32 -1.52 2.92 -6.51
N LEU A 33 -0.23 2.61 -6.63
CA LEU A 33 0.84 3.58 -6.77
C LEU A 33 1.49 3.40 -8.13
N GLN A 34 1.82 4.51 -8.78
CA GLN A 34 2.50 4.48 -10.07
C GLN A 34 3.79 5.28 -9.98
N GLU A 35 4.86 4.74 -10.56
CA GLU A 35 6.13 5.45 -10.65
C GLU A 35 5.96 6.73 -11.47
N LEU A 36 6.78 7.73 -11.17
CA LEU A 36 6.74 8.99 -11.93
C LEU A 36 7.36 8.78 -13.30
N GLY A 37 6.77 9.43 -14.31
CA GLY A 37 7.21 9.32 -15.69
C GLY A 37 6.05 9.47 -16.64
N GLY A 38 6.03 8.66 -17.68
CA GLY A 38 4.95 8.65 -18.66
C GLY A 38 3.76 7.83 -18.18
N LYS A 39 2.82 7.57 -19.08
CA LYS A 39 1.63 6.80 -18.73
C LYS A 39 1.85 5.29 -18.69
N PHE A 40 3.01 4.83 -19.09
CA PHE A 40 3.31 3.40 -19.11
C PHE A 40 4.31 2.99 -18.03
N GLU A 41 4.48 3.84 -17.00
CA GLU A 41 5.36 3.52 -15.89
C GLU A 41 4.77 2.40 -15.03
N ASN A 42 5.64 1.73 -14.27
CA ASN A 42 5.21 0.61 -13.43
C ASN A 42 4.20 1.06 -12.39
N SER A 43 3.20 0.22 -12.19
CA SER A 43 2.19 0.42 -11.17
C SER A 43 2.18 -0.74 -10.20
N TYR A 44 1.85 -0.46 -8.95
CA TYR A 44 1.84 -1.44 -7.88
C TYR A 44 0.53 -1.37 -7.11
N VAL A 45 -0.03 -2.54 -6.79
CA VAL A 45 -1.12 -2.60 -5.82
C VAL A 45 -0.48 -3.00 -4.49
N ALA A 46 -0.46 -2.09 -3.55
CA ALA A 46 0.18 -2.30 -2.26
C ALA A 46 -0.85 -2.28 -1.14
N THR A 47 -0.51 -2.93 -0.04
CA THR A 47 -1.35 -2.99 1.14
C THR A 47 -0.80 -2.06 2.20
N ILE A 48 -1.66 -1.24 2.79
CA ILE A 48 -1.32 -0.40 3.94
C ILE A 48 -1.98 -1.01 5.17
N LEU A 49 -1.19 -1.21 6.22
CA LEU A 49 -1.67 -1.81 7.47
C LEU A 49 -1.53 -0.81 8.62
N GLY A 50 -2.43 -0.94 9.60
CA GLY A 50 -2.36 -0.15 10.82
C GLY A 50 -2.91 1.24 10.65
N GLU A 51 -2.39 2.18 11.45
CA GLU A 51 -2.90 3.54 11.45
C GLU A 51 -2.74 4.23 10.11
N GLN A 52 -1.69 3.91 9.37
CA GLN A 52 -1.47 4.52 8.06
C GLN A 52 -2.59 4.17 7.07
N ALA A 53 -3.30 3.06 7.30
CA ALA A 53 -4.42 2.68 6.44
C ALA A 53 -5.59 3.68 6.53
N ASN A 54 -5.62 4.50 7.57
CA ASN A 54 -6.65 5.52 7.74
C ASN A 54 -6.29 6.84 7.07
N MET A 55 -5.06 6.99 6.57
CA MET A 55 -4.67 8.17 5.80
C MET A 55 -5.38 8.15 4.46
N ARG A 56 -5.91 9.28 4.05
CA ARG A 56 -6.60 9.38 2.76
C ARG A 56 -5.77 10.19 1.79
N PHE A 57 -5.72 9.72 0.56
CA PHE A 57 -4.94 10.33 -0.51
C PHE A 57 -5.84 10.68 -1.67
N ALA A 58 -5.58 11.82 -2.29
CA ALA A 58 -6.31 12.23 -3.48
C ALA A 58 -5.70 11.55 -4.71
N LYS A 59 -6.52 11.39 -5.74
CA LYS A 59 -6.01 10.90 -7.02
C LYS A 59 -4.93 11.85 -7.54
N ASP A 60 -3.86 11.29 -8.04
CA ASP A 60 -2.69 12.00 -8.59
C ASP A 60 -1.85 12.71 -7.53
N GLU A 61 -2.14 12.49 -6.25
CA GLU A 61 -1.31 13.03 -5.17
C GLU A 61 0.06 12.35 -5.18
N LEU A 62 1.13 13.11 -4.91
CA LEU A 62 2.48 12.57 -4.86
C LEU A 62 2.84 12.19 -3.43
N VAL A 63 3.45 11.03 -3.29
CA VAL A 63 3.86 10.51 -1.98
C VAL A 63 5.24 9.89 -2.09
N VAL A 64 5.95 9.86 -0.95
CA VAL A 64 7.14 9.02 -0.80
C VAL A 64 6.70 7.77 -0.05
N ALA A 65 6.95 6.61 -0.64
CA ALA A 65 6.57 5.35 0.00
C ALA A 65 7.72 4.37 -0.03
N SER A 66 7.84 3.62 1.06
CA SER A 66 8.77 2.51 1.17
C SER A 66 7.97 1.23 1.09
N LEU A 67 8.26 0.39 0.11
CA LEU A 67 7.52 -0.83 -0.17
C LEU A 67 8.37 -2.05 0.13
N ARG A 68 7.75 -3.06 0.71
CA ARG A 68 8.36 -4.35 0.95
C ARG A 68 7.67 -5.37 0.05
N PHE A 69 8.47 -6.13 -0.69
CA PHE A 69 7.99 -7.14 -1.62
C PHE A 69 8.26 -8.51 -1.01
N SER A 70 7.26 -9.38 -1.05
CA SER A 70 7.41 -10.75 -0.59
C SER A 70 6.54 -11.66 -1.44
N THR A 71 6.74 -12.96 -1.30
CA THR A 71 5.90 -13.93 -1.97
C THR A 71 5.30 -14.87 -0.95
N ARG A 72 4.17 -15.46 -1.28
CA ARG A 72 3.55 -16.49 -0.48
C ARG A 72 2.99 -17.56 -1.39
N GLU A 73 2.94 -18.78 -0.87
CA GLU A 73 2.39 -19.89 -1.62
C GLU A 73 1.08 -20.34 -0.95
N TYR A 74 0.08 -20.59 -1.78
CA TYR A 74 -1.21 -21.05 -1.30
C TYR A 74 -1.83 -21.94 -2.38
N ASN A 75 -2.19 -23.17 -2.00
CA ASN A 75 -2.79 -24.14 -2.92
C ASN A 75 -1.97 -24.36 -4.20
N GLY A 76 -0.64 -24.39 -4.05
CA GLY A 76 0.25 -24.63 -5.18
C GLY A 76 0.50 -23.44 -6.08
N GLN A 77 -0.04 -22.28 -5.72
CA GLN A 77 0.19 -21.04 -6.48
C GLN A 77 1.02 -20.07 -5.67
N VAL A 78 1.85 -19.30 -6.37
CA VAL A 78 2.72 -18.30 -5.75
C VAL A 78 2.14 -16.92 -6.03
N TYR A 79 1.96 -16.15 -4.98
CA TYR A 79 1.41 -14.79 -5.05
C TYR A 79 2.46 -13.77 -4.63
N GLN A 80 2.43 -12.62 -5.27
CA GLN A 80 3.27 -11.48 -4.90
C GLN A 80 2.52 -10.61 -3.92
N ASP A 81 3.15 -10.30 -2.79
CA ASP A 81 2.60 -9.36 -1.81
C ASP A 81 3.49 -8.13 -1.76
N ILE A 82 2.86 -6.95 -1.77
CA ILE A 82 3.55 -5.68 -1.64
C ILE A 82 2.91 -4.96 -0.47
N VAL A 83 3.72 -4.64 0.55
CA VAL A 83 3.24 -3.98 1.76
C VAL A 83 3.96 -2.64 1.91
N VAL A 84 3.18 -1.61 2.25
CA VAL A 84 3.75 -0.29 2.51
C VAL A 84 4.34 -0.29 3.92
N ASN A 85 5.67 -0.08 4.00
CA ASN A 85 6.33 0.10 5.29
C ASN A 85 6.12 1.52 5.81
N GLU A 86 6.17 2.50 4.91
CA GLU A 86 6.04 3.90 5.27
C GLU A 86 5.48 4.65 4.07
N ILE A 87 4.59 5.60 4.32
CA ILE A 87 4.07 6.46 3.27
C ILE A 87 3.91 7.88 3.82
N ILE A 88 4.42 8.85 3.07
CA ILE A 88 4.47 10.24 3.50
C ILE A 88 3.97 11.12 2.36
N LYS A 89 3.08 12.05 2.67
CA LYS A 89 2.62 13.04 1.68
C LYS A 89 3.72 14.06 1.43
N ILE A 90 3.96 14.38 0.17
CA ILE A 90 4.99 15.34 -0.21
C ILE A 90 4.48 16.77 -0.04
N ASN A 91 3.25 17.01 -0.46
CA ASN A 91 2.66 18.34 -0.41
C ASN A 91 1.80 18.48 0.83
N GLN A 92 2.31 19.20 1.80
CA GLN A 92 1.61 19.47 3.05
C GLN A 92 1.30 20.95 3.18
#